data_20e69711d26789a15872337564de81fe
#
_entry.id   20e69711d26789a15872337564de81fe
#
_cell.length_a   1.000
_cell.length_b   1.000
_cell.length_c   1.000
_cell.angle_alpha   90.00
_cell.angle_beta   90.00
_cell.angle_gamma   90.00
#
_symmetry.space_group_name_H-M   'P 1'
#
loop_
_entity.id
_entity.type
_entity.pdbx_description
1 polymer ?
#
loop_
_entity_poly.entity_id
_entity_poly.type
_entity_poly.pdbx_seq_one_letter_code
_entity_poly.pdbx_strand_id
1 'polypeptide(L)'
;MINLKEIPCYCINLDNRPGRFNSFLRQPGTKDIPFTRFSAVDGSRIPILNNSQISNNTKSNITFNTRRSHGEINTPGAIGCSLSHYAVWKKFLETTKAPYCLVLEDDAGIPDDFFSSFSKASEDLKEIEEFDVWSIGHTLVDKNLTKISNSFSSPVYFWGTSCYIISRKGAQKLMEGFFPIECHLDKYFCLRNSLGHIKLITHSTLKTYTITLGSDIQNGGCDLCNLPNKFTREVITQDYILYGIFSYSIILTLLFAASRKE
;
A
#
# COMPACT_ATOMS: atom_id res chain seq x y z
N MET A 1 2.31 22.11 8.54
CA MET A 1 3.62 21.40 8.62
C MET A 1 3.47 20.20 9.55
N ILE A 2 4.00 19.03 9.17
CA ILE A 2 4.06 17.84 10.01
C ILE A 2 5.45 17.75 10.63
N ASN A 3 5.52 17.58 11.96
CA ASN A 3 6.78 17.38 12.67
C ASN A 3 6.92 15.90 13.07
N LEU A 4 7.92 15.19 12.55
CA LEU A 4 8.15 13.78 12.86
C LEU A 4 8.40 13.51 14.35
N LYS A 5 8.84 14.50 15.12
CA LYS A 5 9.05 14.36 16.57
C LYS A 5 7.75 14.42 17.37
N GLU A 6 6.64 14.86 16.77
CA GLU A 6 5.35 15.06 17.42
C GLU A 6 4.29 14.03 17.01
N ILE A 7 4.61 13.19 16.05
CA ILE A 7 3.70 12.13 15.57
C ILE A 7 4.25 10.74 15.89
N PRO A 8 3.39 9.74 16.10
CA PRO A 8 3.85 8.35 16.22
C PRO A 8 4.51 7.90 14.92
N CYS A 9 5.67 7.25 15.06
CA CYS A 9 6.42 6.65 13.97
C CYS A 9 6.61 5.16 14.27
N TYR A 10 6.14 4.28 13.40
CA TYR A 10 6.26 2.83 13.56
C TYR A 10 7.12 2.24 12.46
N CYS A 11 8.08 1.35 12.84
CA CYS A 11 8.82 0.52 11.91
C CYS A 11 8.36 -0.94 12.06
N ILE A 12 7.73 -1.46 11.01
CA ILE A 12 7.22 -2.84 10.94
C ILE A 12 8.39 -3.78 10.69
N ASN A 13 8.55 -4.79 11.56
CA ASN A 13 9.60 -5.80 11.41
C ASN A 13 9.16 -7.13 12.02
N LEU A 14 9.42 -8.24 11.33
CA LEU A 14 9.17 -9.60 11.82
C LEU A 14 10.11 -9.93 13.00
N ASP A 15 9.57 -10.56 14.05
CA ASP A 15 10.34 -10.93 15.25
C ASP A 15 11.46 -11.91 14.95
N ASN A 16 11.29 -12.76 13.94
CA ASN A 16 12.30 -13.72 13.49
C ASN A 16 13.31 -13.12 12.50
N ARG A 17 13.27 -11.80 12.23
CA ARG A 17 14.17 -11.08 11.33
C ARG A 17 14.92 -9.92 12.03
N PRO A 18 15.58 -10.14 13.19
CA PRO A 18 16.27 -9.07 13.91
C PRO A 18 17.40 -8.44 13.10
N GLY A 19 18.04 -9.21 12.21
CA GLY A 19 19.10 -8.71 11.34
C GLY A 19 18.64 -7.60 10.38
N ARG A 20 17.40 -7.68 9.84
CA ARG A 20 16.83 -6.64 8.99
C ARG A 20 16.60 -5.36 9.80
N PHE A 21 16.01 -5.47 10.98
CA PHE A 21 15.81 -4.32 11.86
C PHE A 21 17.12 -3.67 12.28
N ASN A 22 18.16 -4.45 12.61
CA ASN A 22 19.48 -3.94 12.92
C ASN A 22 20.13 -3.23 11.71
N SER A 23 19.88 -3.69 10.50
CA SER A 23 20.32 -3.01 9.27
C SER A 23 19.60 -1.69 9.05
N PHE A 24 18.27 -1.66 9.29
CA PHE A 24 17.48 -0.44 9.28
C PHE A 24 18.03 0.61 10.27
N LEU A 25 18.31 0.21 11.51
CA LEU A 25 18.84 1.09 12.57
C LEU A 25 20.21 1.68 12.24
N ARG A 26 21.03 1.02 11.43
CA ARG A 26 22.37 1.49 11.06
C ARG A 26 22.37 2.59 10.01
N GLN A 27 21.24 2.85 9.37
CA GLN A 27 21.14 3.93 8.38
C GLN A 27 21.25 5.29 9.09
N PRO A 28 22.10 6.21 8.62
CA PRO A 28 22.26 7.53 9.27
C PRO A 28 20.96 8.32 9.31
N GLY A 29 20.14 8.23 8.27
CA GLY A 29 18.86 8.94 8.16
C GLY A 29 17.78 8.51 9.15
N THR A 30 17.96 7.39 9.86
CA THR A 30 16.99 6.93 10.89
C THR A 30 17.22 7.57 12.26
N LYS A 31 18.39 8.17 12.52
CA LYS A 31 18.77 8.65 13.86
C LYS A 31 17.82 9.70 14.44
N ASP A 32 17.27 10.55 13.60
CA ASP A 32 16.40 11.66 14.02
C ASP A 32 14.91 11.30 14.02
N ILE A 33 14.55 10.07 13.63
CA ILE A 33 13.16 9.62 13.59
C ILE A 33 12.84 8.89 14.91
N PRO A 34 11.90 9.36 15.74
CA PRO A 34 11.54 8.74 17.01
C PRO A 34 10.61 7.54 16.81
N PHE A 35 11.03 6.54 16.05
CA PHE A 35 10.16 5.41 15.73
C PHE A 35 10.15 4.34 16.83
N THR A 36 9.02 3.65 16.91
CA THR A 36 8.82 2.45 17.74
C THR A 36 8.80 1.23 16.81
N ARG A 37 9.58 0.20 17.13
CA ARG A 37 9.48 -1.08 16.43
C ARG A 37 8.09 -1.66 16.63
N PHE A 38 7.44 -2.07 15.55
CA PHE A 38 6.16 -2.76 15.55
C PHE A 38 6.38 -4.21 15.12
N SER A 39 6.00 -5.15 16.01
CA SER A 39 6.09 -6.59 15.70
C SER A 39 5.11 -6.94 14.58
N ALA A 40 5.65 -7.35 13.44
CA ALA A 40 4.88 -7.69 12.26
C ALA A 40 4.12 -9.01 12.42
N VAL A 41 3.02 -9.15 11.71
CA VAL A 41 2.26 -10.39 11.61
C VAL A 41 3.02 -11.38 10.71
N ASP A 42 3.38 -12.53 11.24
CA ASP A 42 4.01 -13.61 10.46
C ASP A 42 2.95 -14.34 9.63
N GLY A 43 2.93 -14.07 8.33
CA GLY A 43 1.97 -14.66 7.39
C GLY A 43 2.04 -16.18 7.32
N SER A 44 3.22 -16.78 7.60
CA SER A 44 3.41 -18.23 7.58
C SER A 44 2.62 -18.95 8.69
N ARG A 45 2.23 -18.23 9.74
CA ARG A 45 1.49 -18.76 10.88
C ARG A 45 -0.03 -18.60 10.76
N ILE A 46 -0.50 -17.99 9.66
CA ILE A 46 -1.92 -17.73 9.46
C ILE A 46 -2.59 -18.95 8.82
N PRO A 47 -3.72 -19.45 9.36
CA PRO A 47 -4.47 -20.54 8.74
C PRO A 47 -5.25 -20.01 7.51
N ILE A 48 -4.57 -19.83 6.38
CA ILE A 48 -5.07 -19.14 5.18
C ILE A 48 -6.44 -19.66 4.74
N LEU A 49 -6.60 -20.97 4.58
CA LEU A 49 -7.81 -21.57 4.01
C LEU A 49 -9.07 -21.34 4.86
N ASN A 50 -8.91 -21.35 6.19
CA ASN A 50 -10.02 -21.22 7.13
C ASN A 50 -10.24 -19.78 7.62
N ASN A 51 -9.49 -18.80 7.10
CA ASN A 51 -9.58 -17.41 7.53
C ASN A 51 -10.61 -16.64 6.69
N SER A 52 -11.70 -16.19 7.30
CA SER A 52 -12.74 -15.38 6.64
C SER A 52 -12.28 -13.99 6.22
N GLN A 53 -11.17 -13.50 6.79
CA GLN A 53 -10.57 -12.21 6.44
C GLN A 53 -9.77 -12.25 5.12
N ILE A 54 -9.66 -13.42 4.49
CA ILE A 54 -8.93 -13.62 3.23
C ILE A 54 -9.93 -14.05 2.17
N SER A 55 -9.92 -13.40 1.01
CA SER A 55 -10.85 -13.73 -0.07
C SER A 55 -10.60 -15.12 -0.66
N ASN A 56 -11.62 -15.72 -1.24
CA ASN A 56 -11.51 -17.03 -1.87
C ASN A 56 -10.53 -17.00 -3.05
N ASN A 57 -10.48 -15.90 -3.80
CA ASN A 57 -9.52 -15.71 -4.88
C ASN A 57 -8.08 -15.73 -4.35
N THR A 58 -7.80 -14.99 -3.29
CA THR A 58 -6.46 -14.98 -2.65
C THR A 58 -6.08 -16.35 -2.10
N LYS A 59 -7.02 -17.08 -1.47
CA LYS A 59 -6.80 -18.46 -1.02
C LYS A 59 -6.42 -19.37 -2.18
N SER A 60 -7.14 -19.29 -3.30
CA SER A 60 -6.86 -20.04 -4.52
C SER A 60 -5.48 -19.70 -5.09
N ASN A 61 -5.14 -18.42 -5.18
CA ASN A 61 -3.84 -17.97 -5.67
C ASN A 61 -2.68 -18.52 -4.84
N ILE A 62 -2.80 -18.48 -3.50
CA ILE A 62 -1.77 -19.01 -2.59
C ILE A 62 -1.65 -20.53 -2.70
N THR A 63 -2.78 -21.24 -2.84
CA THR A 63 -2.80 -22.71 -2.83
C THR A 63 -2.37 -23.29 -4.17
N PHE A 64 -2.79 -22.69 -5.28
CA PHE A 64 -2.66 -23.26 -6.63
C PHE A 64 -1.82 -22.40 -7.58
N ASN A 65 -1.25 -21.29 -7.10
CA ASN A 65 -0.50 -20.33 -7.91
C ASN A 65 -1.26 -19.84 -9.16
N THR A 66 -2.53 -19.46 -8.98
CA THR A 66 -3.44 -19.10 -10.07
C THR A 66 -3.54 -17.60 -10.33
N ARG A 67 -2.67 -16.78 -9.71
CA ARG A 67 -2.71 -15.32 -9.91
C ARG A 67 -2.53 -14.94 -11.37
N ARG A 68 -3.24 -13.88 -11.79
CA ARG A 68 -3.24 -13.37 -13.16
C ARG A 68 -2.63 -11.99 -13.30
N SER A 69 -2.43 -11.31 -12.18
CA SER A 69 -1.81 -9.98 -12.17
C SER A 69 -0.83 -9.83 -11.00
N HIS A 70 0.12 -8.90 -11.14
CA HIS A 70 1.07 -8.58 -10.08
C HIS A 70 0.41 -7.99 -8.83
N GLY A 71 -0.79 -7.43 -8.96
CA GLY A 71 -1.53 -6.90 -7.82
C GLY A 71 -2.22 -7.97 -6.98
N GLU A 72 -2.33 -9.21 -7.46
CA GLU A 72 -2.94 -10.32 -6.73
C GLU A 72 -1.93 -10.98 -5.79
N ILE A 73 -2.38 -11.28 -4.57
CA ILE A 73 -1.57 -11.97 -3.55
C ILE A 73 -1.46 -13.46 -3.88
N ASN A 74 -0.24 -13.99 -3.82
CA ASN A 74 0.05 -15.41 -4.00
C ASN A 74 0.98 -15.99 -2.91
N THR A 75 1.29 -15.24 -1.86
CA THR A 75 2.14 -15.70 -0.76
C THR A 75 1.53 -15.37 0.60
N PRO A 76 1.73 -16.25 1.62
CA PRO A 76 1.33 -15.93 3.00
C PRO A 76 2.03 -14.68 3.55
N GLY A 77 3.27 -14.40 3.13
CA GLY A 77 4.02 -13.21 3.54
C GLY A 77 3.30 -11.91 3.17
N ALA A 78 2.66 -11.86 1.98
CA ALA A 78 1.90 -10.68 1.57
C ALA A 78 0.64 -10.46 2.42
N ILE A 79 -0.01 -11.54 2.90
CA ILE A 79 -1.09 -11.46 3.89
C ILE A 79 -0.55 -10.90 5.21
N GLY A 80 0.59 -11.41 5.68
CA GLY A 80 1.25 -10.91 6.90
C GLY A 80 1.59 -9.43 6.81
N CYS A 81 2.10 -8.97 5.65
CA CYS A 81 2.37 -7.56 5.37
C CYS A 81 1.07 -6.74 5.50
N SER A 82 0.02 -7.10 4.78
CA SER A 82 -1.27 -6.41 4.81
C SER A 82 -1.85 -6.32 6.23
N LEU A 83 -1.82 -7.41 6.98
CA LEU A 83 -2.30 -7.45 8.37
C LEU A 83 -1.42 -6.63 9.32
N SER A 84 -0.11 -6.56 9.08
CA SER A 84 0.80 -5.74 9.88
C SER A 84 0.48 -4.25 9.75
N HIS A 85 0.27 -3.77 8.53
CA HIS A 85 -0.14 -2.39 8.29
C HIS A 85 -1.51 -2.08 8.89
N TYR A 86 -2.49 -2.97 8.72
CA TYR A 86 -3.80 -2.85 9.37
C TYR A 86 -3.67 -2.73 10.90
N ALA A 87 -2.83 -3.56 11.51
CA ALA A 87 -2.59 -3.53 12.95
C ALA A 87 -1.90 -2.23 13.42
N VAL A 88 -0.99 -1.66 12.61
CA VAL A 88 -0.41 -0.33 12.86
C VAL A 88 -1.49 0.75 12.83
N TRP A 89 -2.36 0.77 11.81
CA TRP A 89 -3.45 1.75 11.74
C TRP A 89 -4.38 1.66 12.93
N LYS A 90 -4.75 0.43 13.32
CA LYS A 90 -5.57 0.18 14.52
C LYS A 90 -4.89 0.73 15.76
N LYS A 91 -3.62 0.39 16.00
CA LYS A 91 -2.85 0.90 17.13
C LYS A 91 -2.78 2.43 17.13
N PHE A 92 -2.49 3.03 15.99
CA PHE A 92 -2.45 4.50 15.83
C PHE A 92 -3.78 5.14 16.27
N LEU A 93 -4.90 4.61 15.81
CA LEU A 93 -6.23 5.14 16.13
C LEU A 93 -6.59 4.96 17.61
N GLU A 94 -6.20 3.86 18.22
CA GLU A 94 -6.56 3.50 19.59
C GLU A 94 -5.68 4.16 20.64
N THR A 95 -4.38 4.32 20.35
CA THR A 95 -3.39 4.70 21.39
C THR A 95 -2.97 6.17 21.37
N THR A 96 -3.31 6.92 20.33
CA THR A 96 -2.91 8.33 20.21
C THR A 96 -4.06 9.21 19.76
N LYS A 97 -3.89 10.54 19.89
CA LYS A 97 -4.77 11.57 19.31
C LYS A 97 -4.07 12.34 18.20
N ALA A 98 -2.84 11.96 17.84
CA ALA A 98 -2.07 12.61 16.79
C ALA A 98 -2.85 12.62 15.46
N PRO A 99 -2.76 13.69 14.66
CA PRO A 99 -3.47 13.78 13.38
C PRO A 99 -2.87 12.86 12.29
N TYR A 100 -1.60 12.52 12.42
CA TYR A 100 -0.82 11.75 11.46
C TYR A 100 0.01 10.68 12.15
N CYS A 101 0.44 9.68 11.36
CA CYS A 101 1.38 8.63 11.76
C CYS A 101 2.34 8.36 10.60
N LEU A 102 3.63 8.21 10.89
CA LEU A 102 4.62 7.68 9.94
C LEU A 102 4.68 6.17 10.09
N VAL A 103 4.58 5.45 8.96
CA VAL A 103 4.72 4.00 8.89
C VAL A 103 5.91 3.65 8.00
N LEU A 104 6.78 2.80 8.50
CA LEU A 104 7.99 2.32 7.84
C LEU A 104 8.01 0.79 7.83
N GLU A 105 8.57 0.20 6.77
CA GLU A 105 9.00 -1.21 6.76
C GLU A 105 10.51 -1.29 7.03
N ASP A 106 10.99 -2.42 7.50
CA ASP A 106 12.38 -2.63 7.89
C ASP A 106 13.38 -2.69 6.70
N ASP A 107 12.86 -2.65 5.47
CA ASP A 107 13.62 -2.50 4.22
C ASP A 107 13.51 -1.10 3.60
N ALA A 108 12.90 -0.16 4.28
CA ALA A 108 12.93 1.24 3.85
C ALA A 108 14.36 1.78 3.90
N GLY A 109 14.86 2.25 2.77
CA GLY A 109 16.13 2.97 2.67
C GLY A 109 15.90 4.45 2.95
N ILE A 110 16.41 4.94 4.07
CA ILE A 110 16.20 6.30 4.56
C ILE A 110 17.46 7.14 4.22
N PRO A 111 17.35 8.14 3.32
CA PRO A 111 18.45 9.06 3.02
C PRO A 111 18.96 9.78 4.26
N ASP A 112 20.24 10.11 4.28
CA ASP A 112 20.90 10.76 5.44
C ASP A 112 20.24 12.11 5.79
N ASP A 113 19.76 12.85 4.79
CA ASP A 113 19.07 14.12 4.93
C ASP A 113 17.54 14.00 5.06
N PHE A 114 17.02 12.80 5.25
CA PHE A 114 15.57 12.56 5.23
C PHE A 114 14.79 13.46 6.17
N PHE A 115 15.28 13.65 7.40
CA PHE A 115 14.58 14.47 8.39
C PHE A 115 14.43 15.92 7.93
N SER A 116 15.50 16.52 7.42
CA SER A 116 15.48 17.90 6.91
C SER A 116 14.66 18.03 5.61
N SER A 117 14.82 17.07 4.70
CA SER A 117 14.05 17.01 3.45
C SER A 117 12.57 16.81 3.70
N PHE A 118 12.20 15.95 4.69
CA PHE A 118 10.81 15.78 5.12
C PHE A 118 10.23 17.08 5.71
N SER A 119 10.97 17.74 6.61
CA SER A 119 10.53 19.00 7.19
C SER A 119 10.22 20.04 6.11
N LYS A 120 11.13 20.20 5.14
CA LYS A 120 10.94 21.08 3.99
C LYS A 120 9.73 20.69 3.14
N ALA A 121 9.61 19.42 2.76
CA ALA A 121 8.48 18.92 1.95
C ALA A 121 7.14 19.06 2.70
N SER A 122 7.15 18.95 4.03
CA SER A 122 5.93 19.13 4.84
C SER A 122 5.44 20.58 4.89
N GLU A 123 6.29 21.57 4.58
CA GLU A 123 5.85 22.96 4.41
C GLU A 123 4.98 23.14 3.17
N ASP A 124 5.22 22.33 2.14
CA ASP A 124 4.46 22.37 0.89
C ASP A 124 3.03 21.83 1.06
N LEU A 125 2.71 21.16 2.18
CA LEU A 125 1.33 20.75 2.49
C LEU A 125 0.33 21.92 2.53
N LYS A 126 0.79 23.15 2.68
CA LYS A 126 -0.04 24.36 2.54
C LYS A 126 -0.63 24.53 1.12
N GLU A 127 -0.05 23.86 0.11
CA GLU A 127 -0.53 23.90 -1.26
C GLU A 127 -1.77 23.01 -1.50
N ILE A 128 -2.10 22.14 -0.55
CA ILE A 128 -3.21 21.20 -0.63
C ILE A 128 -4.14 21.33 0.57
N GLU A 129 -5.42 21.01 0.36
CA GLU A 129 -6.42 21.11 1.41
C GLU A 129 -6.31 19.97 2.44
N GLU A 130 -6.27 18.74 1.97
CA GLU A 130 -6.15 17.55 2.80
C GLU A 130 -5.57 16.37 2.02
N PHE A 131 -5.06 15.39 2.75
CA PHE A 131 -4.70 14.08 2.21
C PHE A 131 -5.03 12.98 3.22
N ASP A 132 -5.21 11.76 2.73
CA ASP A 132 -5.41 10.57 3.56
C ASP A 132 -4.11 9.77 3.71
N VAL A 133 -3.37 9.60 2.60
CA VAL A 133 -2.07 8.92 2.57
C VAL A 133 -1.08 9.73 1.74
N TRP A 134 0.10 9.98 2.29
CA TRP A 134 1.25 10.51 1.58
C TRP A 134 2.30 9.42 1.42
N SER A 135 2.36 8.81 0.25
CA SER A 135 3.35 7.77 -0.05
C SER A 135 4.72 8.39 -0.34
N ILE A 136 5.75 7.91 0.35
CA ILE A 136 7.13 8.41 0.26
C ILE A 136 8.05 7.30 -0.28
N GLY A 137 7.90 6.06 0.21
CA GLY A 137 8.68 4.89 -0.20
C GLY A 137 7.92 4.02 -1.20
N HIS A 138 8.03 4.37 -2.48
CA HIS A 138 7.35 3.66 -3.56
C HIS A 138 8.12 3.75 -4.87
N THR A 139 7.83 2.84 -5.80
CA THR A 139 8.27 2.91 -7.19
C THR A 139 7.06 3.19 -8.08
N LEU A 140 7.08 4.30 -8.81
CA LEU A 140 6.01 4.63 -9.76
C LEU A 140 6.08 3.68 -10.96
N VAL A 141 4.97 3.05 -11.28
CA VAL A 141 4.81 2.18 -12.45
C VAL A 141 4.27 2.98 -13.64
N ASP A 142 3.36 3.91 -13.37
CA ASP A 142 2.81 4.82 -14.37
C ASP A 142 3.47 6.20 -14.23
N LYS A 143 3.85 6.78 -15.38
CA LYS A 143 4.34 8.15 -15.46
C LYS A 143 3.22 9.19 -15.46
N ASN A 144 1.98 8.76 -15.65
CA ASN A 144 0.79 9.62 -15.70
C ASN A 144 0.33 9.94 -14.26
N LEU A 145 0.97 10.94 -13.66
CA LEU A 145 0.56 11.48 -12.37
C LEU A 145 -0.49 12.56 -12.57
N THR A 146 -1.57 12.53 -11.80
CA THR A 146 -2.49 13.65 -11.73
C THR A 146 -1.89 14.73 -10.85
N LYS A 147 -1.50 15.86 -11.44
CA LYS A 147 -0.97 17.00 -10.71
C LYS A 147 -2.04 17.56 -9.77
N ILE A 148 -1.72 17.72 -8.49
CA ILE A 148 -2.60 18.34 -7.47
C ILE A 148 -2.13 19.78 -7.19
N SER A 149 -0.82 19.98 -7.03
CA SER A 149 -0.19 21.27 -6.77
C SER A 149 1.18 21.34 -7.47
N ASN A 150 2.01 22.33 -7.14
CA ASN A 150 3.38 22.37 -7.67
C ASN A 150 4.25 21.26 -7.09
N SER A 151 4.05 20.91 -5.82
CA SER A 151 4.87 19.93 -5.10
C SER A 151 4.23 18.53 -5.04
N PHE A 152 2.90 18.43 -5.21
CA PHE A 152 2.18 17.17 -5.02
C PHE A 152 1.45 16.68 -6.27
N SER A 153 1.42 15.36 -6.40
CA SER A 153 0.65 14.65 -7.43
C SER A 153 -0.04 13.43 -6.82
N SER A 154 -1.13 12.99 -7.45
CA SER A 154 -1.80 11.72 -7.13
C SER A 154 -1.31 10.63 -8.09
N PRO A 155 -0.73 9.53 -7.59
CA PRO A 155 -0.33 8.41 -8.42
C PRO A 155 -1.54 7.56 -8.78
N VAL A 156 -1.56 7.04 -10.03
CA VAL A 156 -2.56 6.07 -10.46
C VAL A 156 -2.15 4.67 -10.03
N TYR A 157 -0.87 4.35 -10.18
CA TYR A 157 -0.33 3.05 -9.83
C TYR A 157 1.14 3.11 -9.41
N PHE A 158 1.46 2.43 -8.31
CA PHE A 158 2.82 2.32 -7.78
C PHE A 158 3.03 0.96 -7.09
N TRP A 159 4.28 0.61 -6.86
CA TRP A 159 4.70 -0.53 -6.06
C TRP A 159 5.33 -0.09 -4.76
N GLY A 160 5.06 -0.85 -3.70
CA GLY A 160 5.70 -0.71 -2.41
C GLY A 160 5.03 0.27 -1.46
N THR A 161 5.11 -0.06 -0.19
CA THR A 161 4.54 0.70 0.94
C THR A 161 5.57 0.89 2.05
N SER A 162 6.86 0.90 1.67
CA SER A 162 7.96 0.88 2.63
C SER A 162 8.06 2.12 3.53
N CYS A 163 7.50 3.27 3.08
CA CYS A 163 7.45 4.51 3.87
C CYS A 163 6.25 5.37 3.45
N TYR A 164 5.39 5.73 4.39
CA TYR A 164 4.28 6.67 4.14
C TYR A 164 3.79 7.36 5.40
N ILE A 165 3.23 8.56 5.23
CA ILE A 165 2.42 9.23 6.26
C ILE A 165 0.95 8.88 6.03
N ILE A 166 0.24 8.56 7.08
CA ILE A 166 -1.21 8.36 7.06
C ILE A 166 -1.90 9.32 8.01
N SER A 167 -2.96 9.96 7.53
CA SER A 167 -3.82 10.77 8.39
C SER A 167 -4.75 9.87 9.21
N ARG A 168 -5.25 10.38 10.33
CA ARG A 168 -6.24 9.67 11.16
C ARG A 168 -7.49 9.30 10.35
N LYS A 169 -7.98 10.23 9.55
CA LYS A 169 -9.12 10.01 8.64
C LYS A 169 -8.78 8.95 7.58
N GLY A 170 -7.56 9.00 7.02
CA GLY A 170 -7.08 8.01 6.05
C GLY A 170 -7.00 6.61 6.64
N ALA A 171 -6.50 6.46 7.88
CA ALA A 171 -6.47 5.17 8.56
C ALA A 171 -7.89 4.59 8.76
N GLN A 172 -8.86 5.40 9.17
CA GLN A 172 -10.26 5.00 9.29
C GLN A 172 -10.82 4.52 7.96
N LYS A 173 -10.67 5.33 6.90
CA LYS A 173 -11.16 5.01 5.56
C LYS A 173 -10.53 3.75 4.97
N LEU A 174 -9.22 3.51 5.20
CA LEU A 174 -8.55 2.30 4.73
C LEU A 174 -8.99 1.06 5.51
N MET A 175 -9.30 1.19 6.81
CA MET A 175 -9.82 0.07 7.60
C MET A 175 -11.25 -0.31 7.20
N GLU A 176 -12.05 0.66 6.72
CA GLU A 176 -13.37 0.39 6.16
C GLU A 176 -13.25 -0.40 4.85
N GLY A 177 -13.77 -1.63 4.83
CA GLY A 177 -13.71 -2.49 3.65
C GLY A 177 -12.34 -3.08 3.33
N PHE A 178 -11.41 -3.09 4.32
CA PHE A 178 -10.12 -3.75 4.18
C PHE A 178 -10.25 -5.27 4.02
N PHE A 179 -11.22 -5.84 4.67
CA PHE A 179 -11.52 -7.26 4.59
C PHE A 179 -12.67 -7.56 3.62
N PRO A 180 -12.63 -8.70 2.91
CA PRO A 180 -11.52 -9.66 2.86
C PRO A 180 -10.31 -9.14 2.09
N ILE A 181 -9.09 -9.60 2.45
CA ILE A 181 -7.85 -9.24 1.76
C ILE A 181 -7.83 -9.89 0.38
N GLU A 182 -7.72 -9.09 -0.69
CA GLU A 182 -7.80 -9.54 -2.09
C GLU A 182 -6.56 -9.22 -2.91
N CYS A 183 -5.81 -8.17 -2.56
CA CYS A 183 -4.68 -7.71 -3.33
C CYS A 183 -3.56 -7.21 -2.43
N HIS A 184 -2.37 -7.01 -3.01
CA HIS A 184 -1.24 -6.37 -2.32
C HIS A 184 -1.63 -4.99 -1.82
N LEU A 185 -1.00 -4.55 -0.73
CA LEU A 185 -1.35 -3.33 -0.02
C LEU A 185 -1.19 -2.06 -0.88
N ASP A 186 -0.13 -1.98 -1.67
CA ASP A 186 0.10 -0.91 -2.64
C ASP A 186 -1.04 -0.83 -3.69
N LYS A 187 -1.46 -1.98 -4.21
CA LYS A 187 -2.61 -2.08 -5.10
C LYS A 187 -3.91 -1.67 -4.39
N TYR A 188 -4.07 -2.04 -3.13
CA TYR A 188 -5.22 -1.62 -2.32
C TYR A 188 -5.28 -0.08 -2.19
N PHE A 189 -4.16 0.58 -1.89
CA PHE A 189 -4.09 2.05 -1.85
C PHE A 189 -4.50 2.67 -3.19
N CYS A 190 -3.94 2.16 -4.29
CA CYS A 190 -4.27 2.64 -5.64
C CYS A 190 -5.75 2.49 -5.96
N LEU A 191 -6.34 1.32 -5.64
CA LEU A 191 -7.76 1.04 -5.86
C LEU A 191 -8.65 1.99 -5.05
N ARG A 192 -8.37 2.16 -3.75
CA ARG A 192 -9.14 3.07 -2.88
C ARG A 192 -9.05 4.52 -3.35
N ASN A 193 -7.88 4.93 -3.86
CA ASN A 193 -7.68 6.26 -4.45
C ASN A 193 -8.46 6.43 -5.76
N SER A 194 -8.39 5.45 -6.66
CA SER A 194 -9.10 5.49 -7.95
C SER A 194 -10.61 5.53 -7.80
N LEU A 195 -11.14 4.93 -6.72
CA LEU A 195 -12.55 4.96 -6.36
C LEU A 195 -12.96 6.25 -5.59
N GLY A 196 -12.02 7.16 -5.34
CA GLY A 196 -12.28 8.39 -4.60
C GLY A 196 -12.51 8.19 -3.09
N HIS A 197 -12.22 7.00 -2.56
CA HIS A 197 -12.41 6.70 -1.14
C HIS A 197 -11.32 7.33 -0.28
N ILE A 198 -10.11 7.47 -0.80
CA ILE A 198 -8.99 8.17 -0.14
C ILE A 198 -8.36 9.19 -1.07
N LYS A 199 -7.67 10.18 -0.50
CA LYS A 199 -6.79 11.12 -1.20
C LYS A 199 -5.35 10.67 -1.01
N LEU A 200 -4.79 10.00 -2.01
CA LEU A 200 -3.41 9.51 -2.05
C LEU A 200 -2.53 10.51 -2.76
N ILE A 201 -1.43 10.91 -2.14
CA ILE A 201 -0.48 11.86 -2.69
C ILE A 201 0.95 11.35 -2.67
N THR A 202 1.78 11.89 -3.57
CA THR A 202 3.24 11.77 -3.58
C THR A 202 3.86 13.14 -3.74
N HIS A 203 5.04 13.36 -3.15
CA HIS A 203 5.79 14.59 -3.31
C HIS A 203 6.80 14.48 -4.46
N SER A 204 7.05 15.59 -5.15
CA SER A 204 7.92 15.62 -6.34
C SER A 204 9.38 15.26 -6.04
N THR A 205 9.91 15.63 -4.87
CA THR A 205 11.32 15.46 -4.51
C THR A 205 11.56 14.54 -3.32
N LEU A 206 10.64 14.49 -2.33
CA LEU A 206 10.82 13.65 -1.15
C LEU A 206 10.53 12.19 -1.49
N LYS A 207 11.57 11.34 -1.39
CA LYS A 207 11.46 9.90 -1.64
C LYS A 207 12.39 9.13 -0.71
N THR A 208 11.96 7.92 -0.37
CA THR A 208 12.80 6.85 0.16
C THR A 208 12.94 5.76 -0.91
N TYR A 209 13.81 4.80 -0.68
CA TYR A 209 14.02 3.66 -1.57
C TYR A 209 13.82 2.35 -0.81
N THR A 210 13.76 1.23 -1.49
CA THR A 210 13.69 -0.09 -0.86
C THR A 210 15.07 -0.73 -0.90
N ILE A 211 15.56 -1.19 0.25
CA ILE A 211 16.81 -1.93 0.34
C ILE A 211 16.55 -3.40 0.06
N THR A 212 17.31 -4.00 -0.84
CA THR A 212 17.18 -5.43 -1.15
C THR A 212 17.80 -6.27 -0.05
N LEU A 213 17.01 -6.69 0.93
CA LEU A 213 17.41 -7.53 2.07
C LEU A 213 16.85 -8.97 2.00
N GLY A 214 16.37 -9.39 0.84
CA GLY A 214 15.56 -10.59 0.68
C GLY A 214 14.10 -10.34 1.11
N SER A 215 13.14 -10.75 0.29
CA SER A 215 11.72 -10.52 0.53
C SER A 215 11.02 -11.81 0.93
N ASP A 216 10.26 -11.80 2.03
CA ASP A 216 9.37 -12.90 2.42
C ASP A 216 8.06 -12.87 1.59
N ILE A 217 7.84 -11.80 0.82
CA ILE A 217 6.68 -11.62 -0.06
C ILE A 217 6.96 -12.21 -1.45
N GLN A 218 8.21 -12.14 -1.92
CA GLN A 218 8.63 -12.50 -3.28
C GLN A 218 9.62 -13.67 -3.33
N ASN A 219 9.47 -14.65 -2.46
CA ASN A 219 10.31 -15.84 -2.48
C ASN A 219 10.14 -16.63 -3.79
N GLY A 220 11.22 -16.72 -4.58
CA GLY A 220 11.28 -17.55 -5.79
C GLY A 220 11.10 -16.83 -7.12
N GLY A 221 11.08 -15.50 -7.15
CA GLY A 221 10.90 -14.73 -8.38
C GLY A 221 9.42 -14.48 -8.74
N CYS A 222 9.21 -13.82 -9.86
CA CYS A 222 7.86 -13.52 -10.34
C CYS A 222 7.49 -14.43 -11.52
N ASP A 223 6.59 -15.38 -11.31
CA ASP A 223 6.13 -16.28 -12.36
C ASP A 223 5.54 -15.52 -13.55
N LEU A 224 4.83 -14.41 -13.28
CA LEU A 224 4.25 -13.56 -14.32
C LEU A 224 5.30 -12.80 -15.15
N CYS A 225 6.44 -12.44 -14.52
CA CYS A 225 7.54 -11.78 -15.25
C CYS A 225 8.27 -12.74 -16.20
N ASN A 226 8.20 -14.02 -15.95
CA ASN A 226 8.80 -15.07 -16.77
C ASN A 226 7.91 -15.51 -17.95
N LEU A 227 6.64 -15.06 -17.98
CA LEU A 227 5.76 -15.30 -19.11
C LEU A 227 6.17 -14.43 -20.30
N PRO A 228 6.12 -14.93 -21.55
CA PRO A 228 6.38 -14.12 -22.73
C PRO A 228 5.49 -12.87 -22.73
N ASN A 229 6.08 -11.70 -22.95
CA ASN A 229 5.41 -10.38 -22.90
C ASN A 229 4.07 -10.25 -23.67
N LYS A 230 3.83 -11.12 -24.65
CA LYS A 230 2.56 -11.21 -25.37
C LYS A 230 1.40 -11.70 -24.51
N PHE A 231 1.63 -12.67 -23.64
CA PHE A 231 0.57 -13.30 -22.84
C PHE A 231 0.05 -12.38 -21.73
N THR A 232 0.95 -11.63 -21.08
CA THR A 232 0.57 -10.71 -19.99
C THR A 232 -0.25 -9.52 -20.48
N ARG A 233 0.03 -9.00 -21.68
CA ARG A 233 -0.74 -7.88 -22.27
C ARG A 233 -2.15 -8.28 -22.69
N GLU A 234 -2.31 -9.46 -23.30
CA GLU A 234 -3.61 -9.93 -23.78
C GLU A 234 -4.54 -10.32 -22.63
N VAL A 235 -4.03 -10.98 -21.59
CA VAL A 235 -4.83 -11.37 -20.42
C VAL A 235 -5.29 -10.14 -19.64
N ILE A 236 -4.43 -9.15 -19.41
CA ILE A 236 -4.80 -7.91 -18.72
C ILE A 236 -5.85 -7.13 -19.53
N THR A 237 -5.69 -7.06 -20.85
CA THR A 237 -6.63 -6.34 -21.72
C THR A 237 -7.99 -7.05 -21.79
N GLN A 238 -8.03 -8.37 -21.84
CA GLN A 238 -9.27 -9.16 -21.85
C GLN A 238 -10.03 -9.06 -20.54
N ASP A 239 -9.36 -9.09 -19.38
CA ASP A 239 -10.03 -8.96 -18.08
C ASP A 239 -10.65 -7.56 -17.91
N TYR A 240 -9.96 -6.48 -18.31
CA TYR A 240 -10.56 -5.14 -18.28
C TYR A 240 -11.73 -4.99 -19.25
N ILE A 241 -11.68 -5.60 -20.42
CA ILE A 241 -12.79 -5.60 -21.39
C ILE A 241 -13.97 -6.42 -20.83
N LEU A 242 -13.73 -7.57 -20.23
CA LEU A 242 -14.76 -8.40 -19.58
C LEU A 242 -15.42 -7.66 -18.41
N TYR A 243 -14.66 -7.03 -17.53
CA TYR A 243 -15.21 -6.21 -16.45
C TYR A 243 -15.99 -5.00 -16.97
N GLY A 244 -15.50 -4.35 -18.03
CA GLY A 244 -16.22 -3.26 -18.71
C GLY A 244 -17.54 -3.73 -19.31
N ILE A 245 -17.56 -4.85 -20.01
CA ILE A 245 -18.77 -5.43 -20.62
C ILE A 245 -19.76 -5.88 -19.54
N PHE A 246 -19.30 -6.51 -18.45
CA PHE A 246 -20.17 -6.93 -17.33
C PHE A 246 -20.81 -5.73 -16.63
N SER A 247 -20.03 -4.69 -16.34
CA SER A 247 -20.54 -3.45 -15.73
C SER A 247 -21.55 -2.75 -16.63
N TYR A 248 -21.28 -2.69 -17.94
CA TYR A 248 -22.18 -2.08 -18.91
C TYR A 248 -23.49 -2.88 -19.07
N SER A 249 -23.42 -4.21 -19.04
CA SER A 249 -24.58 -5.09 -19.10
C SER A 249 -25.49 -4.94 -17.88
N ILE A 250 -24.92 -4.80 -16.68
CA ILE A 250 -25.68 -4.55 -15.46
C ILE A 250 -26.37 -3.20 -15.52
N ILE A 251 -25.70 -2.14 -15.97
CA ILE A 251 -26.26 -0.79 -16.11
C ILE A 251 -27.43 -0.80 -17.13
N LEU A 252 -27.24 -1.44 -18.29
CA LEU A 252 -28.29 -1.58 -19.29
C LEU A 252 -29.51 -2.34 -18.76
N THR A 253 -29.30 -3.42 -18.01
CA THR A 253 -30.37 -4.22 -17.41
C THR A 253 -31.17 -3.40 -16.39
N LEU A 254 -30.47 -2.59 -15.56
CA LEU A 254 -31.12 -1.72 -14.59
C LEU A 254 -31.89 -0.59 -15.25
N LEU A 255 -31.36 0.02 -16.33
CA LEU A 255 -32.08 1.05 -17.10
C LEU A 255 -33.32 0.50 -17.79
N PHE A 256 -33.22 -0.73 -18.35
CA PHE A 256 -34.37 -1.40 -18.99
C PHE A 256 -35.46 -1.81 -17.98
N ALA A 257 -35.05 -2.21 -16.78
CA ALA A 257 -35.98 -2.51 -15.69
C ALA A 257 -36.69 -1.25 -15.15
N ALA A 258 -35.99 -0.11 -15.14
CA ALA A 258 -36.57 1.18 -14.74
C ALA A 258 -37.58 1.71 -15.79
N SER A 259 -37.27 1.58 -17.08
CA SER A 259 -38.16 2.04 -18.18
C SER A 259 -39.46 1.23 -18.33
N ARG A 260 -39.57 0.06 -17.69
CA ARG A 260 -40.82 -0.76 -17.69
C ARG A 260 -41.77 -0.46 -16.52
N LYS A 261 -41.38 0.48 -15.64
CA LYS A 261 -42.21 0.87 -14.49
C LYS A 261 -42.95 2.20 -14.69
N GLU A 262 -42.79 2.82 -15.85
CA GLU A 262 -43.63 3.90 -16.39
C GLU A 262 -44.63 3.34 -17.44
#